data_5bbfb2e083138c4536495d8f1b7b9d06
#
_entry.id   5bbfb2e083138c4536495d8f1b7b9d06
#
_cell.length_a   1.000
_cell.length_b   1.000
_cell.length_c   1.000
_cell.angle_alpha   90.00
_cell.angle_beta   90.00
_cell.angle_gamma   90.00
#
_symmetry.space_group_name_H-M   'P 1'
#
loop_
_entity.id
_entity.type
_entity.pdbx_description
1 polymer ?
#
loop_
_entity_poly.entity_id
_entity_poly.type
_entity_poly.pdbx_seq_one_letter_code
_entity_poly.pdbx_strand_id
1 'polypeptide(L)'
;MKQKTWPARSDGSRFLSLPLSKIKGPKFPTRTSTRQIRFYTTRPSDGQDFSALPYDVLTKIAASFSLQNLRAASLVCKSWSEALKPLREAMLLLHWGKRFKHGQGGVRPNLDKALDSFLKGAARGSALAMVDAGLIYWELGHKDKAVALYHKAAELGDPAGQCNLAISFLQAEPPNLMEAVTWLYKASIAGHVRSQYQLALCLHQGRGVNCSIKDAARWYLKAAEGGYVRAMYNVSLCYSSGEGLVRSNQLARKWMKRAADRGHTKAQFEHGLALFSEGDMMKAVVYLELASRAGERAAAHVKNVILQQLSATSRDRVMLLADNWRALPSSR
;
A
#
# COMPACT_ATOMS: atom_id res chain seq x y z
N MET A 1 -25.66 4.77 -5.47
CA MET A 1 -24.48 4.23 -6.20
C MET A 1 -23.50 3.65 -5.19
N LYS A 2 -23.39 2.33 -5.14
CA LYS A 2 -22.45 1.65 -4.24
C LYS A 2 -21.03 1.97 -4.68
N GLN A 3 -20.27 2.67 -3.86
CA GLN A 3 -18.84 2.84 -4.08
C GLN A 3 -18.19 1.46 -4.06
N LYS A 4 -17.62 1.02 -5.19
CA LYS A 4 -16.79 -0.18 -5.25
C LYS A 4 -15.54 0.06 -4.40
N THR A 5 -15.56 -0.39 -3.17
CA THR A 5 -14.37 -0.45 -2.32
C THR A 5 -13.54 -1.62 -2.80
N TRP A 6 -12.50 -1.33 -3.57
CA TRP A 6 -11.52 -2.36 -3.95
C TRP A 6 -10.79 -2.84 -2.71
N PRO A 7 -10.69 -4.16 -2.50
CA PRO A 7 -9.82 -4.71 -1.47
C PRO A 7 -8.36 -4.31 -1.73
N ALA A 8 -7.55 -4.24 -0.67
CA ALA A 8 -6.15 -3.87 -0.79
C ALA A 8 -5.43 -4.84 -1.72
N ARG A 9 -4.79 -4.31 -2.77
CA ARG A 9 -3.75 -5.07 -3.46
C ARG A 9 -2.69 -5.42 -2.43
N SER A 10 -2.15 -6.64 -2.50
CA SER A 10 -0.94 -7.02 -1.80
C SER A 10 0.25 -6.28 -2.44
N ASP A 11 0.28 -4.96 -2.25
CA ASP A 11 1.46 -4.18 -2.58
C ASP A 11 2.50 -4.63 -1.57
N GLY A 12 3.45 -5.44 -2.03
CA GLY A 12 4.58 -5.82 -1.23
C GLY A 12 5.27 -4.54 -0.75
N SER A 13 4.79 -4.01 0.38
CA SER A 13 5.45 -2.93 1.09
C SER A 13 6.81 -3.45 1.49
N ARG A 14 7.80 -3.18 0.65
CA ARG A 14 9.19 -3.39 0.98
C ARG A 14 9.47 -2.53 2.19
N PHE A 15 9.86 -3.13 3.28
CA PHE A 15 10.45 -2.42 4.39
C PHE A 15 11.55 -1.52 3.85
N LEU A 16 11.38 -0.21 3.98
CA LEU A 16 12.43 0.75 3.69
C LEU A 16 13.56 0.51 4.69
N SER A 17 14.69 0.05 4.19
CA SER A 17 15.94 0.11 4.91
C SER A 17 16.17 1.56 5.38
N LEU A 18 16.53 1.70 6.66
CA LEU A 18 16.95 2.97 7.25
C LEU A 18 17.99 3.66 6.36
N PRO A 19 17.94 4.99 6.17
CA PRO A 19 18.91 5.69 5.37
C PRO A 19 20.29 5.60 6.04
N LEU A 20 21.19 4.85 5.43
CA LEU A 20 22.61 4.91 5.74
C LEU A 20 23.12 6.30 5.37
N SER A 21 23.53 7.05 6.37
CA SER A 21 24.20 8.33 6.26
C SER A 21 25.39 8.24 5.32
N LYS A 22 25.56 9.29 4.51
CA LYS A 22 26.63 9.49 3.54
C LYS A 22 28.02 9.24 4.16
N ILE A 23 28.65 8.14 3.83
CA ILE A 23 30.08 7.96 3.99
C ILE A 23 30.70 8.08 2.62
N LYS A 24 31.53 9.13 2.41
CA LYS A 24 32.35 9.30 1.22
C LYS A 24 33.38 8.18 1.19
N GLY A 25 33.25 7.25 0.22
CA GLY A 25 34.27 6.21 -0.03
C GLY A 25 35.36 6.71 -0.96
N PRO A 26 36.61 6.24 -0.80
CA PRO A 26 37.73 6.62 -1.66
C PRO A 26 37.69 5.89 -3.01
N LYS A 27 38.24 6.57 -4.02
CA LYS A 27 38.37 6.13 -5.42
C LYS A 27 39.14 4.81 -5.54
N PHE A 28 38.60 3.82 -6.24
CA PHE A 28 39.30 2.60 -6.61
C PHE A 28 40.09 2.77 -7.92
N PRO A 29 41.35 2.30 -8.00
CA PRO A 29 42.06 2.16 -9.26
C PRO A 29 41.73 0.81 -9.92
N THR A 30 41.48 0.84 -11.21
CA THR A 30 41.37 -0.30 -12.11
C THR A 30 42.71 -1.00 -12.24
N ARG A 31 42.81 -2.30 -11.85
CA ARG A 31 43.79 -3.22 -12.45
C ARG A 31 43.37 -4.67 -12.24
N THR A 32 43.26 -5.38 -13.33
CA THR A 32 43.17 -6.81 -13.53
C THR A 32 44.25 -7.60 -12.76
N SER A 33 43.84 -8.56 -11.94
CA SER A 33 44.64 -9.73 -11.60
C SER A 33 43.76 -10.80 -10.94
N THR A 34 43.66 -11.93 -11.59
CA THR A 34 43.09 -13.18 -11.09
C THR A 34 43.92 -13.64 -9.88
N ARG A 35 43.44 -13.39 -8.67
CA ARG A 35 43.96 -14.01 -7.47
C ARG A 35 42.92 -14.96 -6.90
N GLN A 36 43.27 -16.25 -6.88
CA GLN A 36 42.58 -17.30 -6.14
C GLN A 36 42.37 -16.85 -4.68
N ILE A 37 41.09 -16.67 -4.29
CA ILE A 37 40.74 -16.42 -2.90
C ILE A 37 40.88 -17.76 -2.17
N ARG A 38 41.97 -17.95 -1.45
CA ARG A 38 42.10 -18.99 -0.42
C ARG A 38 41.19 -18.61 0.72
N PHE A 39 40.12 -19.36 0.92
CA PHE A 39 39.32 -19.29 2.14
C PHE A 39 40.20 -19.73 3.31
N TYR A 40 40.64 -18.82 4.13
CA TYR A 40 41.19 -19.13 5.45
C TYR A 40 40.03 -19.62 6.32
N THR A 41 39.98 -20.90 6.62
CA THR A 41 39.13 -21.44 7.70
C THR A 41 39.72 -21.03 9.02
N THR A 42 39.41 -19.81 9.50
CA THR A 42 39.54 -19.47 10.90
C THR A 42 38.42 -20.20 11.64
N ARG A 43 38.75 -21.08 12.55
CA ARG A 43 37.79 -21.67 13.50
C ARG A 43 37.08 -20.53 14.20
N PRO A 44 35.71 -20.47 14.19
CA PRO A 44 35.01 -19.46 14.95
C PRO A 44 35.19 -19.76 16.44
N SER A 45 35.76 -18.82 17.16
CA SER A 45 35.62 -18.71 18.62
C SER A 45 34.14 -18.52 18.91
N ASP A 46 33.51 -19.37 19.72
CA ASP A 46 32.20 -19.25 20.38
C ASP A 46 31.11 -18.42 19.67
N GLY A 47 31.00 -18.52 18.37
CA GLY A 47 29.92 -17.96 17.59
C GLY A 47 28.71 -18.89 17.65
N GLN A 48 27.58 -18.38 18.08
CA GLN A 48 26.30 -19.09 18.05
C GLN A 48 26.12 -19.77 16.68
N ASP A 49 26.07 -21.10 16.69
CA ASP A 49 25.86 -21.88 15.49
C ASP A 49 24.39 -21.75 15.03
N PHE A 50 24.14 -20.83 14.12
CA PHE A 50 22.82 -20.60 13.55
C PHE A 50 22.27 -21.81 12.76
N SER A 51 23.11 -22.83 12.46
CA SER A 51 22.65 -24.07 11.82
C SER A 51 21.75 -24.90 12.74
N ALA A 52 21.84 -24.67 14.06
CA ALA A 52 21.05 -25.33 15.10
C ALA A 52 19.73 -24.61 15.44
N LEU A 53 19.36 -23.54 14.71
CA LEU A 53 18.08 -22.86 14.94
C LEU A 53 16.91 -23.83 14.77
N PRO A 54 15.95 -23.85 15.73
CA PRO A 54 14.72 -24.63 15.61
C PRO A 54 13.99 -24.28 14.31
N TYR A 55 13.40 -25.31 13.69
CA TYR A 55 12.73 -25.20 12.39
C TYR A 55 11.63 -24.12 12.35
N ASP A 56 10.84 -24.02 13.40
CA ASP A 56 9.76 -23.05 13.56
C ASP A 56 10.27 -21.61 13.71
N VAL A 57 11.40 -21.42 14.40
CA VAL A 57 12.05 -20.11 14.53
C VAL A 57 12.61 -19.66 13.18
N LEU A 58 13.31 -20.56 12.47
CA LEU A 58 13.85 -20.24 11.16
C LEU A 58 12.75 -19.90 10.14
N THR A 59 11.65 -20.65 10.13
CA THR A 59 10.53 -20.39 9.21
C THR A 59 9.81 -19.08 9.54
N LYS A 60 9.66 -18.72 10.81
CA LYS A 60 9.11 -17.43 11.23
C LYS A 60 10.00 -16.26 10.79
N ILE A 61 11.30 -16.35 11.00
CA ILE A 61 12.26 -15.33 10.53
C ILE A 61 12.22 -15.18 9.02
N ALA A 62 12.20 -16.30 8.30
CA ALA A 62 12.24 -16.33 6.84
C ALA A 62 10.89 -16.01 6.17
N ALA A 63 9.80 -15.94 6.92
CA ALA A 63 8.47 -15.66 6.38
C ALA A 63 8.39 -14.30 5.65
N SER A 64 9.23 -13.32 6.05
CA SER A 64 9.34 -12.00 5.41
C SER A 64 10.35 -11.95 4.26
N PHE A 65 11.07 -13.03 3.97
CA PHE A 65 12.14 -13.03 2.97
C PHE A 65 11.57 -13.01 1.55
N SER A 66 12.26 -12.30 0.66
CA SER A 66 12.03 -12.42 -0.78
C SER A 66 12.47 -13.81 -1.29
N LEU A 67 11.99 -14.23 -2.46
CA LEU A 67 12.41 -15.50 -3.07
C LEU A 67 13.93 -15.58 -3.25
N GLN A 68 14.58 -14.46 -3.57
CA GLN A 68 16.03 -14.39 -3.70
C GLN A 68 16.73 -14.63 -2.36
N ASN A 69 16.24 -13.99 -1.28
CA ASN A 69 16.78 -14.17 0.07
C ASN A 69 16.53 -15.59 0.60
N LEU A 70 15.37 -16.18 0.32
CA LEU A 70 15.08 -17.58 0.67
C LEU A 70 16.01 -18.55 -0.05
N ARG A 71 16.34 -18.29 -1.33
CA ARG A 71 17.32 -19.10 -2.07
C ARG A 71 18.71 -18.97 -1.45
N ALA A 72 19.16 -17.75 -1.15
CA ALA A 72 20.45 -17.52 -0.51
C ALA A 72 20.54 -18.20 0.87
N ALA A 73 19.53 -18.03 1.72
CA ALA A 73 19.44 -18.67 3.03
C ALA A 73 19.46 -20.21 2.94
N SER A 74 18.85 -20.76 1.90
CA SER A 74 18.84 -22.22 1.67
C SER A 74 20.21 -22.81 1.27
N LEU A 75 21.19 -21.98 0.95
CA LEU A 75 22.56 -22.40 0.65
C LEU A 75 23.45 -22.48 1.88
N VAL A 76 22.99 -22.02 3.04
CA VAL A 76 23.77 -21.99 4.29
C VAL A 76 24.10 -23.42 4.77
N CYS A 77 23.09 -24.28 4.88
CA CYS A 77 23.27 -25.69 5.22
C CYS A 77 22.05 -26.52 4.76
N LYS A 78 22.19 -27.86 4.81
CA LYS A 78 21.11 -28.79 4.42
C LYS A 78 19.82 -28.59 5.26
N SER A 79 19.98 -28.44 6.58
CA SER A 79 18.85 -28.18 7.50
C SER A 79 18.05 -26.95 7.09
N TRP A 80 18.71 -25.83 6.80
CA TRP A 80 18.06 -24.62 6.30
C TRP A 80 17.42 -24.82 4.93
N SER A 81 18.06 -25.57 4.04
CA SER A 81 17.50 -25.89 2.73
C SER A 81 16.19 -26.65 2.82
N GLU A 82 16.09 -27.62 3.71
CA GLU A 82 14.89 -28.42 3.96
C GLU A 82 13.80 -27.59 4.66
N ALA A 83 14.19 -26.85 5.71
CA ALA A 83 13.31 -25.98 6.46
C ALA A 83 12.64 -24.90 5.58
N LEU A 84 13.38 -24.30 4.68
CA LEU A 84 12.90 -23.21 3.83
C LEU A 84 12.25 -23.68 2.51
N LYS A 85 12.26 -24.98 2.22
CA LYS A 85 11.67 -25.54 1.00
C LYS A 85 10.18 -25.19 0.85
N PRO A 86 9.31 -25.36 1.87
CA PRO A 86 7.90 -25.00 1.76
C PRO A 86 7.69 -23.51 1.46
N LEU A 87 8.47 -22.62 2.09
CA LEU A 87 8.37 -21.17 1.84
C LEU A 87 8.82 -20.81 0.43
N ARG A 88 9.89 -21.43 -0.09
CA ARG A 88 10.32 -21.21 -1.49
C ARG A 88 9.26 -21.65 -2.49
N GLU A 89 8.66 -22.82 -2.28
CA GLU A 89 7.56 -23.32 -3.12
C GLU A 89 6.35 -22.40 -3.03
N ALA A 90 5.99 -21.94 -1.84
CA ALA A 90 4.90 -21.00 -1.63
C ALA A 90 5.11 -19.67 -2.37
N MET A 91 6.34 -19.14 -2.37
CA MET A 91 6.67 -17.92 -3.10
C MET A 91 6.63 -18.10 -4.62
N LEU A 92 7.03 -19.28 -5.14
CA LEU A 92 6.88 -19.60 -6.56
C LEU A 92 5.39 -19.69 -6.95
N LEU A 93 4.57 -20.34 -6.14
CA LEU A 93 3.13 -20.45 -6.34
C LEU A 93 2.46 -19.06 -6.28
N LEU A 94 2.86 -18.21 -5.34
CA LEU A 94 2.41 -16.82 -5.26
C LEU A 94 2.73 -16.05 -6.56
N HIS A 95 3.97 -16.22 -7.08
CA HIS A 95 4.38 -15.58 -8.33
C HIS A 95 3.56 -16.07 -9.53
N TRP A 96 3.33 -17.37 -9.65
CA TRP A 96 2.48 -17.94 -10.69
C TRP A 96 1.02 -17.48 -10.56
N GLY A 97 0.48 -17.45 -9.34
CA GLY A 97 -0.86 -16.94 -9.08
C GLY A 97 -1.01 -15.49 -9.56
N LYS A 98 -0.04 -14.62 -9.28
CA LYS A 98 -0.03 -13.23 -9.77
C LYS A 98 0.06 -13.15 -11.30
N ARG A 99 0.87 -14.00 -11.93
CA ARG A 99 0.96 -14.06 -13.40
C ARG A 99 -0.37 -14.46 -14.03
N PHE A 100 -1.04 -15.48 -13.50
CA PHE A 100 -2.37 -15.89 -13.96
C PHE A 100 -3.43 -14.82 -13.68
N LYS A 101 -3.38 -14.12 -12.54
CA LYS A 101 -4.34 -13.07 -12.21
C LYS A 101 -4.24 -11.87 -13.16
N HIS A 102 -3.02 -11.45 -13.51
CA HIS A 102 -2.78 -10.21 -14.25
C HIS A 102 -2.35 -10.41 -15.72
N GLY A 103 -2.21 -11.63 -16.18
CA GLY A 103 -1.79 -11.90 -17.56
C GLY A 103 -0.34 -11.50 -17.87
N GLN A 104 0.56 -11.57 -16.89
CA GLN A 104 1.94 -11.14 -17.05
C GLN A 104 2.83 -12.24 -17.66
N GLY A 105 3.88 -11.83 -18.40
CA GLY A 105 4.90 -12.75 -18.93
C GLY A 105 4.35 -13.73 -19.97
N GLY A 106 3.46 -13.30 -20.85
CA GLY A 106 2.91 -14.11 -21.93
C GLY A 106 1.83 -15.11 -21.51
N VAL A 107 1.41 -15.09 -20.24
CA VAL A 107 0.32 -15.95 -19.74
C VAL A 107 -1.01 -15.23 -19.88
N ARG A 108 -2.03 -15.89 -20.43
CA ARG A 108 -3.40 -15.34 -20.47
C ARG A 108 -3.99 -15.26 -19.05
N PRO A 109 -4.70 -14.17 -18.70
CA PRO A 109 -5.40 -14.07 -17.43
C PRO A 109 -6.33 -15.27 -17.21
N ASN A 110 -6.23 -15.91 -16.05
CA ASN A 110 -7.09 -17.02 -15.66
C ASN A 110 -7.26 -17.03 -14.14
N LEU A 111 -8.45 -16.68 -13.68
CA LEU A 111 -8.74 -16.50 -12.27
C LEU A 111 -8.73 -17.83 -11.49
N ASP A 112 -9.19 -18.93 -12.13
CA ASP A 112 -9.24 -20.24 -11.46
C ASP A 112 -7.83 -20.80 -11.24
N LYS A 113 -6.95 -20.69 -12.25
CA LYS A 113 -5.53 -21.06 -12.10
C LYS A 113 -4.80 -20.16 -11.09
N ALA A 114 -5.16 -18.88 -11.03
CA ALA A 114 -4.63 -17.97 -10.03
C ALA A 114 -5.05 -18.40 -8.62
N LEU A 115 -6.34 -18.68 -8.42
CA LEU A 115 -6.88 -19.14 -7.14
C LEU A 115 -6.25 -20.47 -6.70
N ASP A 116 -6.17 -21.47 -7.58
CA ASP A 116 -5.53 -22.75 -7.30
C ASP A 116 -4.07 -22.57 -6.86
N SER A 117 -3.31 -21.74 -7.59
CA SER A 117 -1.93 -21.42 -7.25
C SER A 117 -1.80 -20.73 -5.88
N PHE A 118 -2.68 -19.77 -5.58
CA PHE A 118 -2.70 -19.09 -4.28
C PHE A 118 -3.10 -20.03 -3.15
N LEU A 119 -4.10 -20.92 -3.34
CA LEU A 119 -4.49 -21.90 -2.33
C LEU A 119 -3.37 -22.91 -2.03
N LYS A 120 -2.66 -23.38 -3.05
CA LYS A 120 -1.47 -24.22 -2.87
C LYS A 120 -0.34 -23.49 -2.13
N GLY A 121 -0.16 -22.20 -2.39
CA GLY A 121 0.78 -21.34 -1.66
C GLY A 121 0.36 -21.11 -0.20
N ALA A 122 -0.94 -20.90 0.04
CA ALA A 122 -1.54 -20.75 1.36
C ALA A 122 -1.36 -22.03 2.21
N ALA A 123 -1.56 -23.20 1.61
CA ALA A 123 -1.35 -24.49 2.26
C ALA A 123 0.12 -24.70 2.71
N ARG A 124 1.07 -23.99 2.09
CA ARG A 124 2.49 -23.97 2.46
C ARG A 124 2.88 -22.84 3.41
N GLY A 125 1.90 -22.18 4.01
CA GLY A 125 2.11 -21.16 5.04
C GLY A 125 2.38 -19.74 4.51
N SER A 126 2.17 -19.45 3.21
CA SER A 126 2.33 -18.09 2.70
C SER A 126 1.15 -17.21 3.06
N ALA A 127 1.33 -16.27 4.00
CA ALA A 127 0.32 -15.28 4.38
C ALA A 127 -0.11 -14.42 3.18
N LEU A 128 0.83 -14.02 2.32
CA LEU A 128 0.53 -13.27 1.09
C LEU A 128 -0.38 -14.05 0.13
N ALA A 129 -0.14 -15.37 -0.01
CA ALA A 129 -1.00 -16.21 -0.85
C ALA A 129 -2.40 -16.38 -0.24
N MET A 130 -2.51 -16.46 1.10
CA MET A 130 -3.80 -16.46 1.81
C MET A 130 -4.58 -15.17 1.53
N VAL A 131 -3.90 -14.02 1.62
CA VAL A 131 -4.53 -12.71 1.31
C VAL A 131 -4.99 -12.65 -0.13
N ASP A 132 -4.14 -13.03 -1.10
CA ASP A 132 -4.50 -12.96 -2.52
C ASP A 132 -5.64 -13.94 -2.88
N ALA A 133 -5.67 -15.16 -2.32
CA ALA A 133 -6.79 -16.11 -2.45
C ALA A 133 -8.07 -15.57 -1.80
N GLY A 134 -7.95 -14.98 -0.60
CA GLY A 134 -9.06 -14.35 0.10
C GLY A 134 -9.68 -13.19 -0.70
N LEU A 135 -8.86 -12.39 -1.38
CA LEU A 135 -9.35 -11.32 -2.27
C LEU A 135 -10.18 -11.88 -3.43
N ILE A 136 -9.74 -12.99 -4.05
CA ILE A 136 -10.50 -13.62 -5.13
C ILE A 136 -11.82 -14.17 -4.58
N TYR A 137 -11.82 -14.87 -3.44
CA TYR A 137 -13.05 -15.35 -2.84
C TYR A 137 -14.02 -14.23 -2.46
N TRP A 138 -13.49 -13.10 -1.98
CA TRP A 138 -14.29 -11.91 -1.69
C TRP A 138 -14.96 -11.33 -2.94
N GLU A 139 -14.21 -11.22 -4.05
CA GLU A 139 -14.71 -10.78 -5.34
C GLU A 139 -15.79 -11.72 -5.92
N LEU A 140 -15.65 -13.03 -5.69
CA LEU A 140 -16.62 -14.06 -6.09
C LEU A 140 -17.84 -14.16 -5.13
N GLY A 141 -17.88 -13.38 -4.04
CA GLY A 141 -18.99 -13.40 -3.06
C GLY A 141 -18.87 -14.49 -1.99
N HIS A 142 -17.83 -15.32 -2.02
CA HIS A 142 -17.57 -16.35 -0.99
C HIS A 142 -16.91 -15.74 0.25
N LYS A 143 -17.65 -14.87 0.96
CA LYS A 143 -17.14 -14.08 2.08
C LYS A 143 -16.57 -14.93 3.21
N ASP A 144 -17.23 -16.03 3.57
CA ASP A 144 -16.78 -16.91 4.67
C ASP A 144 -15.40 -17.51 4.39
N LYS A 145 -15.17 -17.98 3.15
CA LYS A 145 -13.87 -18.52 2.74
C LYS A 145 -12.79 -17.42 2.73
N ALA A 146 -13.15 -16.21 2.31
CA ALA A 146 -12.25 -15.08 2.34
C ALA A 146 -11.85 -14.70 3.77
N VAL A 147 -12.82 -14.58 4.69
CA VAL A 147 -12.57 -14.25 6.10
C VAL A 147 -11.71 -15.31 6.77
N ALA A 148 -11.96 -16.60 6.52
CA ALA A 148 -11.13 -17.68 7.07
C ALA A 148 -9.66 -17.59 6.62
N LEU A 149 -9.41 -17.20 5.36
CA LEU A 149 -8.05 -16.99 4.86
C LEU A 149 -7.41 -15.72 5.42
N TYR A 150 -8.16 -14.61 5.54
CA TYR A 150 -7.68 -13.40 6.18
C TYR A 150 -7.33 -13.61 7.63
N HIS A 151 -8.13 -14.42 8.36
CA HIS A 151 -7.86 -14.76 9.76
C HIS A 151 -6.52 -15.50 9.89
N LYS A 152 -6.30 -16.55 9.08
CA LYS A 152 -5.02 -17.28 9.07
C LYS A 152 -3.83 -16.38 8.74
N ALA A 153 -3.96 -15.49 7.75
CA ALA A 153 -2.92 -14.54 7.40
C ALA A 153 -2.66 -13.53 8.54
N ALA A 154 -3.72 -13.06 9.21
CA ALA A 154 -3.64 -12.12 10.34
C ALA A 154 -2.95 -12.75 11.57
N GLU A 155 -3.21 -14.02 11.85
CA GLU A 155 -2.53 -14.79 12.91
C GLU A 155 -1.03 -14.97 12.63
N LEU A 156 -0.66 -15.12 11.36
CA LEU A 156 0.74 -15.12 10.92
C LEU A 156 1.40 -13.74 10.98
N GLY A 157 0.67 -12.71 11.40
CA GLY A 157 1.18 -11.34 11.56
C GLY A 157 1.21 -10.53 10.26
N ASP A 158 0.59 -11.00 9.16
CA ASP A 158 0.55 -10.25 7.90
C ASP A 158 -0.34 -9.00 8.02
N PRO A 159 0.20 -7.79 7.82
CA PRO A 159 -0.58 -6.57 8.02
C PRO A 159 -1.72 -6.39 7.00
N ALA A 160 -1.58 -6.93 5.79
CA ALA A 160 -2.66 -6.88 4.80
C ALA A 160 -3.79 -7.86 5.16
N GLY A 161 -3.44 -9.05 5.66
CA GLY A 161 -4.39 -10.00 6.24
C GLY A 161 -5.17 -9.39 7.41
N GLN A 162 -4.46 -8.77 8.36
CA GLN A 162 -5.07 -8.06 9.49
C GLN A 162 -6.00 -6.94 9.04
N CYS A 163 -5.60 -6.15 8.03
CA CYS A 163 -6.42 -5.08 7.48
C CYS A 163 -7.70 -5.62 6.81
N ASN A 164 -7.58 -6.66 5.98
CA ASN A 164 -8.72 -7.22 5.27
C ASN A 164 -9.69 -7.93 6.23
N LEU A 165 -9.18 -8.62 7.24
CA LEU A 165 -9.98 -9.20 8.32
C LEU A 165 -10.77 -8.12 9.07
N ALA A 166 -10.10 -7.04 9.47
CA ALA A 166 -10.74 -5.92 10.14
C ALA A 166 -11.84 -5.28 9.29
N ILE A 167 -11.59 -5.08 7.99
CA ILE A 167 -12.60 -4.56 7.06
C ILE A 167 -13.78 -5.53 6.93
N SER A 168 -13.55 -6.84 6.94
CA SER A 168 -14.62 -7.85 6.93
C SER A 168 -15.51 -7.71 8.17
N PHE A 169 -14.93 -7.52 9.36
CA PHE A 169 -15.68 -7.28 10.60
C PHE A 169 -16.46 -5.96 10.60
N LEU A 170 -15.90 -4.89 9.99
CA LEU A 170 -16.63 -3.62 9.82
C LEU A 170 -17.83 -3.73 8.88
N GLN A 171 -17.83 -4.71 7.97
CA GLN A 171 -18.84 -4.93 6.94
C GLN A 171 -19.76 -6.13 7.25
N ALA A 172 -19.53 -6.84 8.36
CA ALA A 172 -20.37 -7.95 8.80
C ALA A 172 -21.75 -7.43 9.25
N GLU A 173 -22.72 -8.30 9.27
CA GLU A 173 -24.08 -8.05 9.77
C GLU A 173 -24.43 -9.08 10.86
N PRO A 174 -24.43 -8.68 12.16
CA PRO A 174 -24.04 -7.37 12.70
C PRO A 174 -22.52 -7.13 12.68
N PRO A 175 -22.07 -5.85 12.63
CA PRO A 175 -20.65 -5.54 12.57
C PRO A 175 -19.96 -5.78 13.93
N ASN A 176 -18.77 -6.41 13.90
CA ASN A 176 -17.91 -6.55 15.08
C ASN A 176 -16.88 -5.44 15.13
N LEU A 177 -17.31 -4.26 15.62
CA LEU A 177 -16.50 -3.04 15.58
C LEU A 177 -15.27 -3.09 16.49
N MET A 178 -15.36 -3.70 17.67
CA MET A 178 -14.26 -3.75 18.63
C MET A 178 -13.11 -4.63 18.11
N GLU A 179 -13.45 -5.78 17.57
CA GLU A 179 -12.45 -6.70 17.02
C GLU A 179 -11.81 -6.11 15.76
N ALA A 180 -12.61 -5.45 14.91
CA ALA A 180 -12.09 -4.73 13.75
C ALA A 180 -11.04 -3.68 14.13
N VAL A 181 -11.31 -2.85 15.16
CA VAL A 181 -10.36 -1.84 15.64
C VAL A 181 -9.09 -2.48 16.18
N THR A 182 -9.21 -3.59 16.89
CA THR A 182 -8.05 -4.33 17.42
C THR A 182 -7.10 -4.79 16.31
N TRP A 183 -7.64 -5.37 15.23
CA TRP A 183 -6.85 -5.79 14.08
C TRP A 183 -6.31 -4.60 13.27
N LEU A 184 -7.10 -3.52 13.10
CA LEU A 184 -6.62 -2.29 12.48
C LEU A 184 -5.44 -1.69 13.24
N TYR A 185 -5.49 -1.69 14.56
CA TYR A 185 -4.43 -1.16 15.40
C TYR A 185 -3.13 -1.96 15.22
N LYS A 186 -3.19 -3.31 15.25
CA LYS A 186 -2.03 -4.19 15.00
C LYS A 186 -1.39 -3.89 13.63
N ALA A 187 -2.20 -3.87 12.57
CA ALA A 187 -1.72 -3.58 11.22
C ALA A 187 -1.16 -2.15 11.08
N SER A 188 -1.75 -1.17 11.79
CA SER A 188 -1.32 0.23 11.75
C SER A 188 0.04 0.44 12.39
N ILE A 189 0.34 -0.26 13.50
CA ILE A 189 1.67 -0.26 14.14
C ILE A 189 2.70 -0.89 13.21
N ALA A 190 2.34 -1.97 12.50
CA ALA A 190 3.19 -2.59 11.48
C ALA A 190 3.40 -1.71 10.23
N GLY A 191 2.86 -0.49 10.20
CA GLY A 191 3.07 0.48 9.12
C GLY A 191 2.13 0.33 7.92
N HIS A 192 1.08 -0.49 8.00
CA HIS A 192 0.16 -0.68 6.89
C HIS A 192 -0.72 0.56 6.68
N VAL A 193 -0.44 1.33 5.64
CA VAL A 193 -1.02 2.67 5.41
C VAL A 193 -2.54 2.68 5.28
N ARG A 194 -3.14 1.63 4.69
CA ARG A 194 -4.60 1.52 4.59
C ARG A 194 -5.24 1.28 5.96
N SER A 195 -4.60 0.47 6.82
CA SER A 195 -5.09 0.26 8.19
C SER A 195 -4.99 1.52 9.02
N GLN A 196 -3.90 2.29 8.88
CA GLN A 196 -3.76 3.60 9.53
C GLN A 196 -4.92 4.54 9.16
N TYR A 197 -5.29 4.58 7.89
CA TYR A 197 -6.45 5.37 7.43
C TYR A 197 -7.77 4.84 8.00
N GLN A 198 -8.00 3.53 7.98
CA GLN A 198 -9.24 2.94 8.51
C GLN A 198 -9.36 3.11 10.02
N LEU A 199 -8.25 2.95 10.76
CA LEU A 199 -8.19 3.22 12.19
C LEU A 199 -8.52 4.70 12.49
N ALA A 200 -7.96 5.62 11.69
CA ALA A 200 -8.27 7.04 11.80
C ALA A 200 -9.77 7.33 11.59
N LEU A 201 -10.42 6.66 10.65
CA LEU A 201 -11.87 6.77 10.44
C LEU A 201 -12.65 6.24 11.65
N CYS A 202 -12.26 5.10 12.22
CA CYS A 202 -12.90 4.55 13.41
C CYS A 202 -12.76 5.49 14.61
N LEU A 203 -11.58 6.05 14.85
CA LEU A 203 -11.33 7.05 15.89
C LEU A 203 -12.10 8.34 15.70
N HIS A 204 -12.19 8.81 14.45
CA HIS A 204 -12.95 10.04 14.11
C HIS A 204 -14.46 9.89 14.36
N GLN A 205 -15.00 8.68 14.08
CA GLN A 205 -16.44 8.41 14.17
C GLN A 205 -16.85 7.75 15.48
N GLY A 206 -15.92 7.37 16.35
CA GLY A 206 -16.22 6.61 17.57
C GLY A 206 -16.71 5.18 17.30
N ARG A 207 -16.31 4.55 16.18
CA ARG A 207 -16.76 3.22 15.79
C ARG A 207 -15.89 2.13 16.43
N GLY A 208 -16.41 1.43 17.43
CA GLY A 208 -15.69 0.37 18.15
C GLY A 208 -14.56 0.87 19.05
N VAL A 209 -14.42 2.19 19.20
CA VAL A 209 -13.45 2.87 20.04
C VAL A 209 -13.98 4.25 20.41
N ASN A 210 -13.54 4.81 21.54
CA ASN A 210 -13.90 6.17 21.92
C ASN A 210 -13.45 7.17 20.84
N CYS A 211 -14.34 8.15 20.52
CA CYS A 211 -14.01 9.18 19.56
C CYS A 211 -12.81 10.02 20.05
N SER A 212 -11.79 10.14 19.20
CA SER A 212 -10.62 10.98 19.44
C SER A 212 -10.16 11.63 18.15
N ILE A 213 -10.61 12.87 17.92
CA ILE A 213 -10.26 13.65 16.73
C ILE A 213 -8.74 13.86 16.64
N LYS A 214 -8.08 14.08 17.78
CA LYS A 214 -6.63 14.28 17.85
C LYS A 214 -5.85 13.04 17.39
N ASP A 215 -6.25 11.86 17.84
CA ASP A 215 -5.57 10.63 17.45
C ASP A 215 -5.94 10.21 16.02
N ALA A 216 -7.19 10.45 15.59
CA ALA A 216 -7.59 10.28 14.21
C ALA A 216 -6.72 11.10 13.26
N ALA A 217 -6.53 12.37 13.54
CA ALA A 217 -5.70 13.27 12.73
C ALA A 217 -4.22 12.82 12.67
N ARG A 218 -3.67 12.31 13.79
CA ARG A 218 -2.32 11.72 13.82
C ARG A 218 -2.20 10.49 12.92
N TRP A 219 -3.20 9.61 12.95
CA TRP A 219 -3.19 8.42 12.09
C TRP A 219 -3.44 8.75 10.62
N TYR A 220 -4.31 9.75 10.31
CA TYR A 220 -4.42 10.29 8.96
C TYR A 220 -3.08 10.83 8.45
N LEU A 221 -2.34 11.57 9.28
CA LEU A 221 -1.04 12.11 8.90
C LEU A 221 -0.04 11.00 8.57
N LYS A 222 0.08 9.97 9.43
CA LYS A 222 0.93 8.80 9.16
C LYS A 222 0.55 8.11 7.84
N ALA A 223 -0.74 7.88 7.61
CA ALA A 223 -1.21 7.26 6.37
C ALA A 223 -0.92 8.15 5.14
N ALA A 224 -1.04 9.47 5.27
CA ALA A 224 -0.74 10.42 4.20
C ALA A 224 0.75 10.48 3.87
N GLU A 225 1.61 10.47 4.90
CA GLU A 225 3.07 10.36 4.75
C GLU A 225 3.47 9.03 4.09
N GLY A 226 2.75 7.95 4.40
CA GLY A 226 2.86 6.64 3.74
C GLY A 226 2.31 6.60 2.30
N GLY A 227 1.82 7.73 1.77
CA GLY A 227 1.35 7.82 0.38
C GLY A 227 -0.14 7.55 0.17
N TYR A 228 -0.94 7.35 1.22
CA TYR A 228 -2.36 7.05 1.04
C TYR A 228 -3.17 8.30 0.67
N VAL A 229 -3.64 8.34 -0.57
CA VAL A 229 -4.21 9.55 -1.20
C VAL A 229 -5.43 10.09 -0.47
N ARG A 230 -6.35 9.21 0.00
CA ARG A 230 -7.53 9.64 0.77
C ARG A 230 -7.15 10.26 2.11
N ALA A 231 -6.07 9.77 2.73
CA ALA A 231 -5.56 10.36 3.97
C ALA A 231 -4.97 11.75 3.73
N MET A 232 -4.29 11.99 2.59
CA MET A 232 -3.79 13.31 2.23
C MET A 232 -4.91 14.34 2.16
N TYR A 233 -6.06 13.96 1.57
CA TYR A 233 -7.24 14.82 1.52
C TYR A 233 -7.77 15.10 2.94
N ASN A 234 -7.94 14.08 3.79
CA ASN A 234 -8.42 14.28 5.16
C ASN A 234 -7.46 15.12 6.01
N VAL A 235 -6.14 14.92 5.84
CA VAL A 235 -5.12 15.77 6.50
C VAL A 235 -5.24 17.23 6.06
N SER A 236 -5.54 17.49 4.79
CA SER A 236 -5.75 18.86 4.32
C SER A 236 -6.95 19.52 5.01
N LEU A 237 -8.04 18.77 5.22
CA LEU A 237 -9.21 19.23 5.96
C LEU A 237 -8.88 19.49 7.44
N CYS A 238 -8.18 18.57 8.10
CA CYS A 238 -7.73 18.75 9.49
C CYS A 238 -6.90 20.03 9.68
N TYR A 239 -5.96 20.32 8.76
CA TYR A 239 -5.19 21.56 8.82
C TYR A 239 -6.04 22.81 8.48
N SER A 240 -7.06 22.70 7.64
CA SER A 240 -7.94 23.79 7.28
C SER A 240 -8.88 24.19 8.43
N SER A 241 -9.52 23.19 9.07
CA SER A 241 -10.44 23.40 10.20
C SER A 241 -9.73 23.62 11.53
N GLY A 242 -8.54 23.02 11.72
CA GLY A 242 -7.87 22.95 13.01
C GLY A 242 -8.31 21.77 13.88
N GLU A 243 -9.08 20.84 13.31
CA GLU A 243 -9.55 19.64 14.01
C GLU A 243 -8.44 18.60 14.17
N GLY A 244 -8.02 18.37 15.40
CA GLY A 244 -6.98 17.39 15.76
C GLY A 244 -5.54 17.81 15.41
N LEU A 245 -5.35 18.83 14.54
CA LEU A 245 -4.08 19.44 14.19
C LEU A 245 -4.13 20.95 14.37
N VAL A 246 -2.98 21.59 14.56
CA VAL A 246 -2.92 23.06 14.61
C VAL A 246 -3.28 23.61 13.22
N ARG A 247 -4.26 24.53 13.19
CA ARG A 247 -4.72 25.14 11.93
C ARG A 247 -3.58 25.77 11.15
N SER A 248 -3.47 25.42 9.87
CA SER A 248 -2.47 25.96 8.95
C SER A 248 -2.95 25.93 7.52
N ASN A 249 -3.35 27.06 6.98
CA ASN A 249 -3.81 27.16 5.58
C ASN A 249 -2.69 26.76 4.58
N GLN A 250 -1.43 27.02 4.91
CA GLN A 250 -0.31 26.65 4.07
C GLN A 250 -0.16 25.13 3.96
N LEU A 251 -0.21 24.40 5.09
CA LEU A 251 -0.16 22.95 5.10
C LEU A 251 -1.41 22.32 4.48
N ALA A 252 -2.59 22.90 4.74
CA ALA A 252 -3.83 22.47 4.11
C ALA A 252 -3.71 22.50 2.58
N ARG A 253 -3.30 23.62 1.99
CA ARG A 253 -3.10 23.75 0.54
C ARG A 253 -2.05 22.79 0.00
N LYS A 254 -0.95 22.59 0.72
CA LYS A 254 0.12 21.65 0.34
C LYS A 254 -0.39 20.20 0.28
N TRP A 255 -1.15 19.75 1.27
CA TRP A 255 -1.71 18.40 1.30
C TRP A 255 -2.86 18.25 0.29
N MET A 256 -3.71 19.27 0.11
CA MET A 256 -4.75 19.29 -0.91
C MET A 256 -4.15 19.11 -2.32
N LYS A 257 -3.12 19.90 -2.65
CA LYS A 257 -2.40 19.76 -3.92
C LYS A 257 -1.80 18.36 -4.10
N ARG A 258 -1.15 17.80 -3.05
CA ARG A 258 -0.60 16.45 -3.09
C ARG A 258 -1.65 15.38 -3.38
N ALA A 259 -2.85 15.51 -2.79
CA ALA A 259 -3.95 14.61 -3.05
C ALA A 259 -4.49 14.77 -4.48
N ALA A 260 -4.63 16.01 -4.96
CA ALA A 260 -5.08 16.33 -6.33
C ALA A 260 -4.11 15.78 -7.39
N ASP A 261 -2.80 16.00 -7.21
CA ASP A 261 -1.75 15.50 -8.10
C ASP A 261 -1.71 13.96 -8.17
N ARG A 262 -2.26 13.27 -7.16
CA ARG A 262 -2.39 11.80 -7.12
C ARG A 262 -3.77 11.27 -7.54
N GLY A 263 -4.60 12.15 -8.09
CA GLY A 263 -5.89 11.75 -8.68
C GLY A 263 -7.05 11.63 -7.69
N HIS A 264 -7.00 12.28 -6.52
CA HIS A 264 -8.15 12.33 -5.64
C HIS A 264 -9.19 13.33 -6.17
N THR A 265 -10.34 12.84 -6.63
CA THR A 265 -11.36 13.62 -7.34
C THR A 265 -11.81 14.86 -6.58
N LYS A 266 -12.20 14.73 -5.29
CA LYS A 266 -12.61 15.88 -4.47
C LYS A 266 -11.46 16.88 -4.26
N ALA A 267 -10.23 16.39 -4.08
CA ALA A 267 -9.09 17.27 -3.94
C ALA A 267 -8.76 18.01 -5.24
N GLN A 268 -8.94 17.37 -6.40
CA GLN A 268 -8.81 18.05 -7.70
C GLN A 268 -9.83 19.15 -7.85
N PHE A 269 -11.09 18.90 -7.46
CA PHE A 269 -12.14 19.91 -7.49
C PHE A 269 -11.83 21.10 -6.57
N GLU A 270 -11.57 20.84 -5.29
CA GLU A 270 -11.30 21.89 -4.31
C GLU A 270 -10.00 22.67 -4.61
N HIS A 271 -8.96 21.98 -5.08
CA HIS A 271 -7.73 22.63 -5.51
C HIS A 271 -7.95 23.49 -6.76
N GLY A 272 -8.76 23.01 -7.71
CA GLY A 272 -9.17 23.78 -8.88
C GLY A 272 -9.93 25.07 -8.50
N LEU A 273 -10.84 25.01 -7.54
CA LEU A 273 -11.54 26.18 -7.01
C LEU A 273 -10.58 27.19 -6.35
N ALA A 274 -9.63 26.67 -5.55
CA ALA A 274 -8.61 27.50 -4.91
C ALA A 274 -7.74 28.24 -5.93
N LEU A 275 -7.28 27.55 -6.99
CA LEU A 275 -6.54 28.17 -8.08
C LEU A 275 -7.35 29.21 -8.85
N PHE A 276 -8.63 28.96 -9.04
CA PHE A 276 -9.53 29.94 -9.66
C PHE A 276 -9.63 31.21 -8.82
N SER A 277 -9.81 31.09 -7.50
CA SER A 277 -9.84 32.23 -6.58
C SER A 277 -8.51 32.99 -6.50
N GLU A 278 -7.38 32.34 -6.80
CA GLU A 278 -6.04 32.93 -6.90
C GLU A 278 -5.75 33.56 -8.27
N GLY A 279 -6.70 33.45 -9.24
CA GLY A 279 -6.57 34.01 -10.59
C GLY A 279 -5.83 33.10 -11.58
N ASP A 280 -5.37 31.91 -11.18
CA ASP A 280 -4.70 30.95 -12.10
C ASP A 280 -5.75 30.11 -12.86
N MET A 281 -6.48 30.76 -13.76
CA MET A 281 -7.56 30.15 -14.54
C MET A 281 -7.10 28.92 -15.33
N MET A 282 -5.88 28.95 -15.88
CA MET A 282 -5.37 27.86 -16.71
C MET A 282 -5.22 26.57 -15.91
N LYS A 283 -4.53 26.61 -14.76
CA LYS A 283 -4.40 25.44 -13.89
C LYS A 283 -5.72 25.05 -13.25
N ALA A 284 -6.55 26.01 -12.88
CA ALA A 284 -7.88 25.73 -12.34
C ALA A 284 -8.68 24.84 -13.29
N VAL A 285 -8.75 25.20 -14.59
CA VAL A 285 -9.48 24.40 -15.59
C VAL A 285 -8.88 23.01 -15.75
N VAL A 286 -7.54 22.85 -15.71
CA VAL A 286 -6.93 21.50 -15.76
C VAL A 286 -7.45 20.61 -14.64
N TYR A 287 -7.38 21.04 -13.37
CA TYR A 287 -7.82 20.23 -12.24
C TYR A 287 -9.36 20.03 -12.24
N LEU A 288 -10.14 21.02 -12.64
CA LEU A 288 -11.60 20.90 -12.77
C LEU A 288 -11.97 19.91 -13.89
N GLU A 289 -11.24 19.91 -15.01
CA GLU A 289 -11.45 18.93 -16.06
C GLU A 289 -11.16 17.51 -15.58
N LEU A 290 -10.06 17.31 -14.86
CA LEU A 290 -9.71 16.00 -14.27
C LEU A 290 -10.79 15.51 -13.29
N ALA A 291 -11.28 16.41 -12.42
CA ALA A 291 -12.35 16.10 -11.49
C ALA A 291 -13.67 15.76 -12.21
N SER A 292 -14.00 16.53 -13.27
CA SER A 292 -15.17 16.29 -14.12
C SER A 292 -15.12 14.92 -14.80
N ARG A 293 -13.97 14.55 -15.41
CA ARG A 293 -13.75 13.22 -16.00
C ARG A 293 -13.87 12.08 -14.97
N ALA A 294 -13.51 12.36 -13.71
CA ALA A 294 -13.66 11.42 -12.61
C ALA A 294 -15.08 11.37 -12.02
N GLY A 295 -16.04 12.10 -12.59
CA GLY A 295 -17.45 12.05 -12.22
C GLY A 295 -17.92 13.13 -11.22
N GLU A 296 -17.09 14.14 -10.91
CA GLU A 296 -17.50 15.28 -10.08
C GLU A 296 -18.34 16.28 -10.91
N ARG A 297 -19.64 16.24 -10.74
CA ARG A 297 -20.60 17.05 -11.53
C ARG A 297 -20.40 18.55 -11.35
N ALA A 298 -20.12 18.99 -10.11
CA ALA A 298 -19.90 20.39 -9.81
C ALA A 298 -18.69 20.97 -10.56
N ALA A 299 -17.65 20.14 -10.76
CA ALA A 299 -16.46 20.54 -11.50
C ALA A 299 -16.75 20.89 -12.97
N ALA A 300 -17.66 20.14 -13.61
CA ALA A 300 -18.04 20.40 -15.00
C ALA A 300 -18.68 21.78 -15.18
N HIS A 301 -19.57 22.16 -14.25
CA HIS A 301 -20.24 23.48 -14.29
C HIS A 301 -19.23 24.62 -14.15
N VAL A 302 -18.40 24.60 -13.11
CA VAL A 302 -17.41 25.65 -12.84
C VAL A 302 -16.41 25.75 -13.99
N LYS A 303 -15.89 24.59 -14.47
CA LYS A 303 -14.99 24.54 -15.62
C LYS A 303 -15.56 25.27 -16.85
N ASN A 304 -16.83 24.98 -17.19
CA ASN A 304 -17.48 25.58 -18.37
C ASN A 304 -17.60 27.11 -18.26
N VAL A 305 -17.89 27.63 -17.07
CA VAL A 305 -17.92 29.09 -16.82
C VAL A 305 -16.54 29.70 -17.04
N ILE A 306 -15.48 29.08 -16.54
CA ILE A 306 -14.11 29.59 -16.72
C ILE A 306 -13.68 29.49 -18.21
N LEU A 307 -14.02 28.39 -18.89
CA LEU A 307 -13.69 28.22 -20.31
C LEU A 307 -14.28 29.32 -21.20
N GLN A 308 -15.45 29.86 -20.86
CA GLN A 308 -16.07 30.98 -21.59
C GLN A 308 -15.22 32.25 -21.53
N GLN A 309 -14.44 32.43 -20.46
CA GLN A 309 -13.58 33.61 -20.25
C GLN A 309 -12.19 33.45 -20.91
N LEU A 310 -11.83 32.25 -21.36
CA LEU A 310 -10.54 31.97 -21.98
C LEU A 310 -10.59 32.12 -23.50
N SER A 311 -9.47 32.56 -24.10
CA SER A 311 -9.27 32.55 -25.58
C SER A 311 -9.29 31.12 -26.13
N ALA A 312 -9.59 30.95 -27.42
CA ALA A 312 -9.62 29.63 -28.07
C ALA A 312 -8.29 28.90 -27.92
N THR A 313 -7.16 29.57 -28.14
CA THR A 313 -5.83 29.01 -27.97
C THR A 313 -5.51 28.57 -26.55
N SER A 314 -6.01 29.29 -25.54
CA SER A 314 -5.88 28.92 -24.13
C SER A 314 -6.72 27.70 -23.80
N ARG A 315 -7.95 27.59 -24.35
CA ARG A 315 -8.80 26.40 -24.18
C ARG A 315 -8.13 25.13 -24.71
N ASP A 316 -7.61 25.19 -25.93
CA ASP A 316 -6.93 24.04 -26.55
C ASP A 316 -5.69 23.60 -25.73
N ARG A 317 -4.91 24.58 -25.28
CA ARG A 317 -3.73 24.32 -24.43
C ARG A 317 -4.11 23.65 -23.12
N VAL A 318 -5.17 24.09 -22.44
CA VAL A 318 -5.62 23.51 -21.18
C VAL A 318 -6.13 22.10 -21.38
N MET A 319 -6.91 21.85 -22.44
CA MET A 319 -7.40 20.51 -22.74
C MET A 319 -6.26 19.55 -23.06
N LEU A 320 -5.26 19.99 -23.81
CA LEU A 320 -4.05 19.21 -24.08
C LEU A 320 -3.27 18.87 -22.79
N LEU A 321 -3.17 19.82 -21.85
CA LEU A 321 -2.54 19.58 -20.55
C LEU A 321 -3.33 18.54 -19.72
N ALA A 322 -4.65 18.61 -19.73
CA ALA A 322 -5.50 17.65 -19.06
C ALA A 322 -5.43 16.24 -19.69
N ASP A 323 -5.32 16.15 -21.03
CA ASP A 323 -5.18 14.89 -21.75
C ASP A 323 -3.83 14.20 -21.48
N ASN A 324 -2.78 14.99 -21.36
CA ASN A 324 -1.43 14.50 -21.04
C ASN A 324 -1.16 14.30 -19.55
N TRP A 325 -2.12 14.69 -18.70
CA TRP A 325 -1.94 14.54 -17.26
C TRP A 325 -1.86 13.08 -16.84
N ARG A 326 -0.94 12.80 -15.93
CA ARG A 326 -0.80 11.48 -15.29
C ARG A 326 -0.70 11.68 -13.80
N ALA A 327 -1.49 10.89 -13.06
CA ALA A 327 -1.42 10.90 -11.60
C ALA A 327 0.00 10.55 -11.13
N LEU A 328 0.51 11.34 -10.20
CA LEU A 328 1.79 11.02 -9.58
C LEU A 328 1.67 9.70 -8.83
N PRO A 329 2.65 8.80 -8.96
CA PRO A 329 2.64 7.55 -8.21
C PRO A 329 2.61 7.84 -6.70
N SER A 330 1.96 6.98 -5.94
CA SER A 330 2.13 6.99 -4.49
C SER A 330 3.62 6.84 -4.21
N SER A 331 4.21 7.77 -3.45
CA SER A 331 5.61 7.65 -3.02
C SER A 331 5.80 6.29 -2.36
N ARG A 332 6.69 5.50 -2.94
CA ARG A 332 7.12 4.21 -2.40
C ARG A 332 7.98 4.43 -1.17
#